data_5b5119a6877f23b6bf4083cf547aacf4
#
_entry.id   5b5119a6877f23b6bf4083cf547aacf4
#
_cell.length_a   1.000
_cell.length_b   1.000
_cell.length_c   1.000
_cell.angle_alpha   90.00
_cell.angle_beta   90.00
_cell.angle_gamma   90.00
#
_symmetry.space_group_name_H-M   'P 1'
#
loop_
_entity.id
_entity.type
_entity.pdbx_description
1 polymer ?
#
loop_
_entity_poly.entity_id
_entity_poly.type
_entity_poly.pdbx_seq_one_letter_code
_entity_poly.pdbx_strand_id
1 'polypeptide(L)' 'MQTQINANSPLLPEGAFVVQFREGVDFAHGPVTGRVEHVVSGQATRFASLEELTAFFTRVLTSMQLS' A
#
# COMPACT_ATOMS: atom_id res chain seq x y z
N MET A 1 14.85 15.73 8.18
CA MET A 1 15.83 14.79 8.15
C MET A 1 15.38 13.48 7.62
N GLN A 2 16.21 12.82 7.03
CA GLN A 2 15.83 11.68 6.33
C GLN A 2 16.13 10.44 7.06
N THR A 3 15.19 9.57 7.13
CA THR A 3 15.44 8.27 7.66
C THR A 3 16.23 7.48 6.65
N GLN A 4 17.30 6.93 7.09
CA GLN A 4 18.12 6.18 6.20
C GLN A 4 17.57 4.79 6.02
N ILE A 5 17.06 4.53 4.86
CA ILE A 5 16.68 3.19 4.49
C ILE A 5 17.88 2.56 3.85
N ASN A 6 18.16 1.33 4.20
CA ASN A 6 19.31 0.66 3.66
C ASN A 6 19.09 0.45 2.16
N ALA A 7 19.74 1.28 1.37
CA ALA A 7 19.56 1.27 -0.06
C ALA A 7 20.07 -0.01 -0.70
N ASN A 8 20.87 -0.79 0.03
CA ASN A 8 21.39 -2.05 -0.49
C ASN A 8 20.51 -3.24 -0.18
N SER A 9 19.45 -3.05 0.60
CA SER A 9 18.53 -4.13 0.88
C SER A 9 17.74 -4.44 -0.37
N PRO A 10 17.54 -5.72 -0.68
CA PRO A 10 16.74 -6.05 -1.85
C PRO A 10 15.28 -5.71 -1.62
N LEU A 11 14.59 -5.39 -2.70
CA LEU A 11 13.17 -5.22 -2.65
C LEU A 11 12.53 -6.61 -2.60
N LEU A 12 11.53 -6.76 -1.74
CA LEU A 12 10.87 -8.04 -1.59
C LEU A 12 9.71 -8.12 -2.57
N PRO A 13 9.65 -9.18 -3.38
CA PRO A 13 8.49 -9.34 -4.26
C PRO A 13 7.17 -9.35 -3.49
N GLU A 14 7.21 -9.91 -2.27
CA GLU A 14 6.02 -9.96 -1.43
C GLU A 14 5.58 -8.59 -0.97
N GLY A 15 6.42 -7.58 -1.14
CA GLY A 15 6.07 -6.22 -0.76
C GLY A 15 5.52 -5.40 -1.90
N ALA A 16 5.19 -6.01 -3.04
CA ALA A 16 4.74 -5.27 -4.20
C ALA A 16 3.22 -5.10 -4.19
N PHE A 17 2.79 -3.87 -4.41
CA PHE A 17 1.36 -3.54 -4.49
C PHE A 17 1.13 -2.70 -5.72
N VAL A 18 -0.06 -2.81 -6.29
CA VAL A 18 -0.51 -1.92 -7.34
C VAL A 18 -1.63 -1.07 -6.76
N VAL A 19 -1.45 0.24 -6.83
CA VAL A 19 -2.42 1.18 -6.31
C VAL A 19 -2.94 2.00 -7.47
N GLN A 20 -4.26 2.03 -7.62
CA GLN A 20 -4.90 2.84 -8.63
C GLN A 20 -5.82 3.82 -7.94
N PHE A 21 -5.66 5.09 -8.25
CA PHE A 21 -6.49 6.12 -7.66
C PHE A 21 -7.63 6.45 -8.59
N ARG A 22 -8.75 6.85 -7.98
CA ARG A 22 -9.89 7.29 -8.75
C ARG A 22 -9.56 8.61 -9.44
N GLU A 23 -10.12 8.78 -10.62
CA GLU A 23 -9.93 10.02 -11.37
C GLU A 23 -10.41 11.20 -10.53
N GLY A 24 -9.65 12.30 -10.54
CA GLY A 24 -10.04 13.48 -9.80
C GLY A 24 -9.62 13.50 -8.35
N VAL A 25 -8.83 12.53 -7.90
CA VAL A 25 -8.36 12.53 -6.52
C VAL A 25 -7.48 13.75 -6.27
N ASP A 26 -7.71 14.39 -5.12
CA ASP A 26 -6.95 15.55 -4.70
C ASP A 26 -6.31 15.22 -3.36
N PHE A 27 -5.02 14.94 -3.38
CA PHE A 27 -4.31 14.52 -2.18
C PHE A 27 -4.26 15.59 -1.11
N ALA A 28 -4.41 16.85 -1.49
CA ALA A 28 -4.34 17.96 -0.54
C ALA A 28 -5.66 18.17 0.17
N HIS A 29 -6.79 17.88 -0.44
CA HIS A 29 -8.07 18.30 0.09
C HIS A 29 -9.11 17.21 0.18
N GLY A 30 -8.96 16.17 -0.58
CA GLY A 30 -10.07 15.27 -0.71
C GLY A 30 -9.96 14.13 0.16
N PRO A 31 -10.90 13.19 0.16
CA PRO A 31 -10.51 11.85 0.48
C PRO A 31 -9.76 11.29 -0.71
N VAL A 32 -8.81 10.42 -0.43
CA VAL A 32 -8.06 9.74 -1.47
C VAL A 32 -8.67 8.35 -1.62
N THR A 33 -9.26 8.10 -2.76
CA THR A 33 -10.00 6.86 -2.98
C THR A 33 -9.40 6.08 -4.13
N GLY A 34 -9.59 4.78 -4.11
CA GLY A 34 -9.07 3.96 -5.17
C GLY A 34 -9.13 2.48 -4.84
N ARG A 35 -8.24 1.74 -5.46
CA ARG A 35 -8.17 0.31 -5.32
C ARG A 35 -6.71 -0.09 -5.16
N VAL A 36 -6.46 -1.09 -4.34
CA VAL A 36 -5.11 -1.58 -4.13
C VAL A 36 -5.13 -3.10 -4.22
N GLU A 37 -4.07 -3.65 -4.78
CA GLU A 37 -3.92 -5.09 -4.91
C GLU A 37 -2.52 -5.49 -4.52
N HIS A 38 -2.42 -6.53 -3.69
CA HIS A 38 -1.15 -7.14 -3.35
C HIS A 38 -0.82 -8.16 -4.43
N VAL A 39 0.30 -7.94 -5.09
CA VAL A 39 0.58 -8.66 -6.33
C VAL A 39 0.73 -10.16 -6.10
N VAL A 40 1.51 -10.54 -5.10
CA VAL A 40 1.84 -11.95 -4.90
C VAL A 40 0.62 -12.76 -4.47
N SER A 41 -0.18 -12.23 -3.55
CA SER A 41 -1.31 -13.00 -3.04
C SER A 41 -2.59 -12.78 -3.84
N GLY A 42 -2.66 -11.70 -4.61
CA GLY A 42 -3.88 -11.35 -5.30
C GLY A 42 -4.94 -10.71 -4.43
N GLN A 43 -4.68 -10.53 -3.14
CA GLN A 43 -5.63 -9.84 -2.28
C GLN A 43 -5.79 -8.41 -2.75
N ALA A 44 -7.03 -7.94 -2.74
CA ALA A 44 -7.31 -6.59 -3.21
C ALA A 44 -8.47 -6.01 -2.43
N THR A 45 -8.49 -4.70 -2.36
CA THR A 45 -9.60 -4.00 -1.71
C THR A 45 -9.72 -2.62 -2.29
N ARG A 46 -10.86 -2.00 -2.07
CA ARG A 46 -11.04 -0.59 -2.34
C ARG A 46 -10.77 0.17 -1.07
N PHE A 47 -10.33 1.41 -1.22
CA PHE A 47 -10.11 2.27 -0.07
C PHE A 47 -10.76 3.61 -0.32
N ALA A 48 -11.21 4.24 0.74
CA ALA A 48 -11.85 5.54 0.69
C ALA A 48 -11.05 6.58 1.46
N SER A 49 -9.87 6.23 1.93
CA SER A 49 -8.99 7.16 2.62
C SER A 49 -7.58 6.59 2.62
N LEU A 50 -6.60 7.45 2.87
CA LEU A 50 -5.24 6.98 3.02
C LEU A 50 -5.09 6.07 4.22
N GLU A 51 -5.89 6.32 5.26
CA GLU A 51 -5.85 5.45 6.43
C GLU A 51 -6.26 4.03 6.08
N GLU A 52 -7.28 3.90 5.24
CA GLU A 52 -7.70 2.57 4.83
C GLU A 52 -6.64 1.90 3.97
N LEU A 53 -5.99 2.67 3.11
CA LEU A 53 -4.93 2.14 2.27
C LEU A 53 -3.78 1.61 3.12
N THR A 54 -3.33 2.41 4.07
CA THR A 54 -2.22 1.97 4.92
C THR A 54 -2.63 0.82 5.82
N ALA A 55 -3.89 0.76 6.22
CA ALA A 55 -4.36 -0.39 7.00
C ALA A 55 -4.30 -1.68 6.19
N PHE A 56 -4.59 -1.59 4.90
CA PHE A 56 -4.48 -2.76 4.04
C PHE A 56 -3.02 -3.22 3.95
N PHE A 57 -2.10 -2.28 3.73
CA PHE A 57 -0.68 -2.62 3.71
C PHE A 57 -0.27 -3.31 4.99
N THR A 58 -0.64 -2.73 6.12
CA THR A 58 -0.25 -3.27 7.41
C THR A 58 -0.78 -4.68 7.60
N ARG A 59 -2.05 -4.88 7.27
CA ARG A 59 -2.66 -6.20 7.45
C ARG A 59 -1.97 -7.26 6.60
N VAL A 60 -1.74 -6.93 5.33
CA VAL A 60 -1.15 -7.90 4.43
C VAL A 60 0.28 -8.22 4.82
N LEU A 61 1.08 -7.19 5.09
CA LEU A 61 2.48 -7.41 5.40
C LEU A 61 2.67 -8.08 6.74
N THR A 62 1.83 -7.75 7.71
CA THR A 62 1.89 -8.41 9.02
C THR A 62 1.54 -9.89 8.88
N SER A 63 0.55 -10.19 8.09
CA SER A 63 0.16 -11.57 7.87
C SER A 63 1.30 -12.38 7.27
N MET A 64 2.05 -11.78 6.36
CA MET A 64 3.18 -12.46 5.77
C MET A 64 4.30 -12.70 6.76
N GLN A 65 4.49 -11.76 7.67
CA GLN A 65 5.56 -11.88 8.64
C GLN A 65 5.29 -12.95 9.68
N LEU A 66 4.03 -13.27 9.87
CA LEU A 66 3.66 -14.27 10.86
C LEU A 66 3.78 -15.69 10.35
N SER A 67 3.96 -15.86 9.07
CA SER A 67 4.03 -17.22 8.51
C SER A 67 5.44 -17.78 8.50
#